data_f7d5e7b0c2ad579556c8a2fe8326ce08
#
_entry.id   f7d5e7b0c2ad579556c8a2fe8326ce08
#
_cell.length_a   1.000
_cell.length_b   1.000
_cell.length_c   1.000
_cell.angle_alpha   90.00
_cell.angle_beta   90.00
_cell.angle_gamma   90.00
#
_symmetry.space_group_name_H-M   'P 1'
#
loop_
_entity.id
_entity.type
_entity.pdbx_description
1 polymer ?
#
loop_
_entity_poly.entity_id
_entity_poly.type
_entity_poly.pdbx_seq_one_letter_code
_entity_poly.pdbx_strand_id
1 'polypeptide(L)'
;MALAKVIPRSVLADQVRDRLLEGILSGHYPPDARIIETQVARELGTSQAPVREALRGLEALGVVEITPFRGARVRRPTRREILEAYTVRSTLEALAARSAVPRMTDADVADLAWQLDAMRAAARRDDGHALAEADARFHGRIVELAGNGTLERVWRTLEPFSRTYITLVVPGADPTWSADLHAPILAAIERRDVDEVVETLHRHFEEVSDNMARRWPDDEPPDTTERPRSRGNP
;
A
#
# COMPACT_ATOMS: atom_id res chain seq x y z
N MET A 1 -20.68 35.93 -18.38
CA MET A 1 -19.28 35.63 -18.02
C MET A 1 -19.27 34.58 -16.92
N ALA A 2 -19.04 33.33 -17.23
CA ALA A 2 -18.95 32.28 -16.23
C ALA A 2 -17.60 32.43 -15.49
N LEU A 3 -17.66 32.68 -14.18
CA LEU A 3 -16.51 32.64 -13.29
C LEU A 3 -15.89 31.24 -13.40
N ALA A 4 -14.73 31.13 -14.04
CA ALA A 4 -13.93 29.91 -14.02
C ALA A 4 -13.74 29.53 -12.54
N LYS A 5 -14.29 28.37 -12.14
CA LYS A 5 -14.19 27.86 -10.79
C LYS A 5 -12.71 27.61 -10.52
N VAL A 6 -12.04 28.53 -9.85
CA VAL A 6 -10.64 28.39 -9.46
C VAL A 6 -10.57 27.20 -8.51
N ILE A 7 -10.01 26.10 -8.97
CA ILE A 7 -9.74 24.93 -8.11
C ILE A 7 -8.81 25.41 -6.99
N PRO A 8 -9.16 25.23 -5.70
CA PRO A 8 -8.27 25.57 -4.61
C PRO A 8 -6.90 24.89 -4.81
N ARG A 9 -5.83 25.61 -4.57
CA ARG A 9 -4.45 25.15 -4.83
C ARG A 9 -4.12 23.84 -4.09
N SER A 10 -4.67 23.65 -2.89
CA SER A 10 -4.56 22.42 -2.11
C SER A 10 -5.21 21.22 -2.83
N VAL A 11 -6.39 21.40 -3.42
CA VAL A 11 -7.08 20.31 -4.15
C VAL A 11 -6.28 19.85 -5.36
N LEU A 12 -5.61 20.77 -6.06
CA LEU A 12 -4.77 20.41 -7.21
C LEU A 12 -3.49 19.68 -6.76
N ALA A 13 -2.88 20.09 -5.66
CA ALA A 13 -1.72 19.40 -5.09
C ALA A 13 -2.09 17.97 -4.63
N ASP A 14 -3.26 17.79 -4.01
CA ASP A 14 -3.77 16.47 -3.64
C ASP A 14 -4.01 15.59 -4.86
N GLN A 15 -4.64 16.11 -5.91
CA GLN A 15 -4.84 15.37 -7.15
C GLN A 15 -3.51 14.96 -7.82
N VAL A 16 -2.52 15.84 -7.82
CA VAL A 16 -1.17 15.54 -8.35
C VAL A 16 -0.49 14.48 -7.50
N ARG A 17 -0.60 14.58 -6.16
CA ARG A 17 -0.04 13.58 -5.23
C ARG A 17 -0.64 12.20 -5.50
N ASP A 18 -1.96 12.10 -5.61
CA ASP A 18 -2.67 10.84 -5.82
C ASP A 18 -2.28 10.22 -7.19
N ARG A 19 -2.11 11.04 -8.23
CA ARG A 19 -1.62 10.58 -9.54
C ARG A 19 -0.18 10.08 -9.50
N LEU A 20 0.70 10.79 -8.78
CA LEU A 20 2.09 10.37 -8.61
C LEU A 20 2.18 9.09 -7.78
N LEU A 21 1.41 9.00 -6.69
CA LEU A 21 1.35 7.80 -5.86
C LEU A 21 0.89 6.60 -6.69
N GLU A 22 -0.17 6.74 -7.47
CA GLU A 22 -0.64 5.69 -8.38
C GLU A 22 0.45 5.28 -9.39
N GLY A 23 1.17 6.25 -9.97
CA GLY A 23 2.30 5.97 -10.86
C GLY A 23 3.45 5.22 -10.19
N ILE A 24 3.69 5.45 -8.91
CA ILE A 24 4.69 4.72 -8.12
C ILE A 24 4.18 3.30 -7.83
N LEU A 25 2.94 3.16 -7.34
CA LEU A 25 2.34 1.89 -6.98
C LEU A 25 2.14 0.95 -8.17
N SER A 26 1.84 1.49 -9.35
CA SER A 26 1.74 0.73 -10.60
C SER A 26 3.10 0.39 -11.25
N GLY A 27 4.21 0.87 -10.67
CA GLY A 27 5.55 0.64 -11.21
C GLY A 27 5.94 1.55 -12.39
N HIS A 28 5.08 2.52 -12.76
CA HIS A 28 5.44 3.53 -13.75
C HIS A 28 6.67 4.35 -13.31
N TYR A 29 6.76 4.65 -12.01
CA TYR A 29 7.96 5.15 -11.37
C TYR A 29 8.54 4.05 -10.47
N PRO A 30 9.47 3.21 -10.97
CA PRO A 30 10.06 2.15 -10.15
C PRO A 30 10.93 2.71 -9.02
N PRO A 31 11.30 1.90 -8.03
CA PRO A 31 12.26 2.29 -7.00
C PRO A 31 13.51 2.92 -7.63
N ASP A 32 14.04 3.95 -7.00
CA ASP A 32 15.16 4.80 -7.46
C ASP A 32 14.85 5.67 -8.68
N ALA A 33 13.66 5.58 -9.27
CA ALA A 33 13.28 6.45 -10.38
C ALA A 33 13.28 7.92 -9.94
N ARG A 34 13.79 8.77 -10.81
CA ARG A 34 13.79 10.22 -10.60
C ARG A 34 12.48 10.83 -11.08
N ILE A 35 11.83 11.62 -10.24
CA ILE A 35 10.64 12.39 -10.56
C ILE A 35 11.05 13.85 -10.78
N ILE A 36 10.85 14.36 -11.99
CA ILE A 36 11.25 15.71 -12.40
C ILE A 36 10.04 16.63 -12.40
N GLU A 37 10.02 17.62 -11.49
CA GLU A 37 8.90 18.56 -11.30
C GLU A 37 8.42 19.20 -12.61
N THR A 38 9.35 19.64 -13.48
CA THR A 38 9.01 20.29 -14.75
C THR A 38 8.37 19.35 -15.75
N GLN A 39 8.75 18.08 -15.74
CA GLN A 39 8.17 17.06 -16.60
C GLN A 39 6.74 16.75 -16.14
N VAL A 40 6.55 16.44 -14.86
CA VAL A 40 5.22 16.17 -14.27
C VAL A 40 4.28 17.35 -14.46
N ALA A 41 4.74 18.58 -14.22
CA ALA A 41 3.93 19.78 -14.42
C ALA A 41 3.45 19.90 -15.87
N ARG A 42 4.30 19.60 -16.85
CA ARG A 42 3.94 19.62 -18.27
C ARG A 42 2.96 18.50 -18.62
N GLU A 43 3.18 17.28 -18.15
CA GLU A 43 2.33 16.11 -18.40
C GLU A 43 0.91 16.30 -17.84
N LEU A 44 0.82 16.91 -16.66
CA LEU A 44 -0.46 17.16 -15.99
C LEU A 44 -1.09 18.51 -16.33
N GLY A 45 -0.46 19.31 -17.23
CA GLY A 45 -0.99 20.62 -17.64
C GLY A 45 -1.08 21.63 -16.49
N THR A 46 -0.16 21.58 -15.52
CA THR A 46 -0.16 22.42 -14.33
C THR A 46 1.16 23.19 -14.16
N SER A 47 1.26 24.04 -13.14
CA SER A 47 2.52 24.67 -12.74
C SER A 47 3.35 23.76 -11.82
N GLN A 48 4.62 24.08 -11.60
CA GLN A 48 5.50 23.30 -10.71
C GLN A 48 5.11 23.41 -9.23
N ALA A 49 4.37 24.44 -8.81
CA ALA A 49 4.04 24.66 -7.41
C ALA A 49 3.20 23.52 -6.81
N PRO A 50 2.04 23.10 -7.39
CA PRO A 50 1.27 21.97 -6.89
C PRO A 50 2.04 20.64 -6.99
N VAL A 51 2.92 20.46 -7.99
CA VAL A 51 3.78 19.27 -8.08
C VAL A 51 4.76 19.21 -6.91
N ARG A 52 5.37 20.32 -6.55
CA ARG A 52 6.29 20.40 -5.40
C ARG A 52 5.58 20.14 -4.09
N GLU A 53 4.36 20.66 -3.90
CA GLU A 53 3.54 20.38 -2.73
C GLU A 53 3.15 18.89 -2.68
N ALA A 54 2.76 18.30 -3.79
CA ALA A 54 2.47 16.88 -3.91
C ALA A 54 3.67 16.00 -3.53
N LEU A 55 4.87 16.32 -4.05
CA LEU A 55 6.10 15.59 -3.73
C LEU A 55 6.47 15.68 -2.24
N ARG A 56 6.27 16.85 -1.60
CA ARG A 56 6.45 16.97 -0.14
C ARG A 56 5.44 16.11 0.62
N GLY A 57 4.21 16.01 0.13
CA GLY A 57 3.21 15.08 0.68
C GLY A 57 3.65 13.62 0.58
N LEU A 58 4.22 13.20 -0.56
CA LEU A 58 4.76 11.86 -0.76
C LEU A 58 6.02 11.59 0.07
N GLU A 59 6.87 12.61 0.29
CA GLU A 59 8.02 12.53 1.18
C GLU A 59 7.59 12.30 2.63
N ALA A 60 6.55 13.00 3.08
CA ALA A 60 5.98 12.80 4.42
C ALA A 60 5.38 11.39 4.61
N LEU A 61 4.94 10.74 3.52
CA LEU A 61 4.50 9.33 3.51
C LEU A 61 5.67 8.34 3.38
N GLY A 62 6.90 8.81 3.25
CA GLY A 62 8.08 7.95 3.09
C GLY A 62 8.20 7.27 1.73
N VAL A 63 7.41 7.68 0.72
CA VAL A 63 7.37 7.06 -0.61
C VAL A 63 8.43 7.63 -1.55
N VAL A 64 8.77 8.90 -1.38
CA VAL A 64 9.83 9.56 -2.12
C VAL A 64 10.84 10.23 -1.19
N GLU A 65 12.00 10.54 -1.71
CA GLU A 65 13.03 11.35 -1.05
C GLU A 65 13.30 12.58 -1.92
N ILE A 66 13.30 13.77 -1.29
CA ILE A 66 13.61 15.04 -1.97
C ILE A 66 15.03 15.47 -1.62
N THR A 67 15.89 15.48 -2.62
CA THR A 67 17.26 16.00 -2.47
C THR A 67 17.31 17.44 -2.99
N PRO A 68 17.76 18.42 -2.19
CA PRO A 68 17.93 19.80 -2.64
C PRO A 68 18.70 19.90 -3.95
N PHE A 69 18.19 20.65 -4.91
CA PHE A 69 18.75 20.85 -6.26
C PHE A 69 18.83 19.60 -7.15
N ARG A 70 18.43 18.42 -6.67
CA ARG A 70 18.46 17.15 -7.43
C ARG A 70 17.08 16.61 -7.78
N GLY A 71 16.01 17.19 -7.20
CA GLY A 71 14.63 16.74 -7.41
C GLY A 71 14.22 15.62 -6.46
N ALA A 72 13.12 14.94 -6.79
CA ALA A 72 12.61 13.82 -6.02
C ALA A 72 13.03 12.47 -6.63
N ARG A 73 13.14 11.45 -5.79
CA ARG A 73 13.41 10.06 -6.19
C ARG A 73 12.46 9.14 -5.42
N VAL A 74 11.95 8.11 -6.08
CA VAL A 74 11.17 7.05 -5.43
C VAL A 74 12.08 6.31 -4.47
N ARG A 75 11.66 6.19 -3.22
CA ARG A 75 12.43 5.48 -2.19
C ARG A 75 12.44 3.98 -2.46
N ARG A 76 13.54 3.37 -2.06
CA ARG A 76 13.67 1.93 -1.91
C ARG A 76 13.75 1.64 -0.41
N PRO A 77 12.66 1.17 0.22
CA PRO A 77 12.69 0.87 1.65
C PRO A 77 13.63 -0.30 1.95
N THR A 78 14.21 -0.30 3.12
CA THR A 78 14.96 -1.42 3.68
C THR A 78 14.01 -2.46 4.26
N ARG A 79 14.44 -3.72 4.38
CA ARG A 79 13.68 -4.77 5.09
C ARG A 79 13.29 -4.31 6.49
N ARG A 80 14.23 -3.72 7.23
CA ARG A 80 13.98 -3.24 8.59
C ARG A 80 12.84 -2.22 8.66
N GLU A 81 12.84 -1.22 7.78
CA GLU A 81 11.80 -0.20 7.75
C GLU A 81 10.41 -0.81 7.53
N ILE A 82 10.32 -1.86 6.74
CA ILE A 82 9.04 -2.52 6.47
C ILE A 82 8.59 -3.37 7.64
N LEU A 83 9.49 -4.11 8.27
CA LEU A 83 9.18 -4.88 9.47
C LEU A 83 8.72 -3.96 10.61
N GLU A 84 9.35 -2.79 10.77
CA GLU A 84 8.92 -1.75 11.69
C GLU A 84 7.51 -1.24 11.35
N ALA A 85 7.23 -0.96 10.08
CA ALA A 85 5.90 -0.53 9.63
C ALA A 85 4.82 -1.61 9.84
N TYR A 86 5.13 -2.87 9.58
CA TYR A 86 4.20 -3.99 9.80
C TYR A 86 3.89 -4.20 11.27
N THR A 87 4.87 -4.05 12.17
CA THR A 87 4.63 -4.09 13.62
C THR A 87 3.63 -3.04 14.06
N VAL A 88 3.77 -1.81 13.55
CA VAL A 88 2.83 -0.72 13.85
C VAL A 88 1.46 -0.98 13.22
N ARG A 89 1.39 -1.42 11.94
CA ARG A 89 0.13 -1.77 11.28
C ARG A 89 -0.63 -2.86 12.02
N SER A 90 0.05 -3.95 12.39
CA SER A 90 -0.53 -5.05 13.17
C SER A 90 -1.25 -4.55 14.42
N THR A 91 -0.60 -3.64 15.17
CA THR A 91 -1.18 -3.05 16.38
C THR A 91 -2.39 -2.16 16.08
N LEU A 92 -2.30 -1.32 15.05
CA LEU A 92 -3.40 -0.41 14.65
C LEU A 92 -4.61 -1.20 14.14
N GLU A 93 -4.38 -2.22 13.35
CA GLU A 93 -5.45 -3.03 12.76
C GLU A 93 -6.11 -3.95 13.80
N ALA A 94 -5.35 -4.49 14.74
CA ALA A 94 -5.92 -5.18 15.90
C ALA A 94 -6.80 -4.26 16.76
N LEU A 95 -6.37 -3.01 16.99
CA LEU A 95 -7.19 -2.00 17.68
C LEU A 95 -8.45 -1.66 16.86
N ALA A 96 -8.33 -1.55 15.54
CA ALA A 96 -9.47 -1.32 14.65
C ALA A 96 -10.47 -2.47 14.72
N ALA A 97 -10.01 -3.72 14.64
CA ALA A 97 -10.85 -4.92 14.67
C ALA A 97 -11.68 -5.01 15.94
N ARG A 98 -11.10 -4.71 17.12
CA ARG A 98 -11.84 -4.66 18.40
C ARG A 98 -13.04 -3.73 18.35
N SER A 99 -12.96 -2.64 17.62
CA SER A 99 -14.03 -1.66 17.50
C SER A 99 -14.97 -1.94 16.33
N ALA A 100 -14.46 -2.50 15.24
CA ALA A 100 -15.19 -2.71 14.00
C ALA A 100 -16.05 -3.99 14.04
N VAL A 101 -15.46 -5.13 14.39
CA VAL A 101 -16.07 -6.47 14.26
C VAL A 101 -17.44 -6.56 14.92
N PRO A 102 -17.67 -6.04 16.16
CA PRO A 102 -19.00 -6.08 16.77
C PRO A 102 -20.09 -5.31 16.05
N ARG A 103 -19.71 -4.39 15.15
CA ARG A 103 -20.62 -3.47 14.44
C ARG A 103 -20.73 -3.75 12.95
N MET A 104 -19.91 -4.64 12.41
CA MET A 104 -19.94 -5.02 11.02
C MET A 104 -21.31 -5.58 10.64
N THR A 105 -21.85 -5.14 9.53
CA THR A 105 -23.04 -5.71 8.89
C THR A 105 -22.64 -6.89 8.00
N ASP A 106 -23.64 -7.68 7.57
CA ASP A 106 -23.37 -8.75 6.61
C ASP A 106 -22.89 -8.20 5.26
N ALA A 107 -23.28 -6.97 4.90
CA ALA A 107 -22.79 -6.29 3.71
C ALA A 107 -21.30 -5.93 3.85
N ASP A 108 -20.83 -5.54 5.04
CA ASP A 108 -19.41 -5.27 5.30
C ASP A 108 -18.58 -6.54 5.18
N VAL A 109 -19.09 -7.67 5.69
CA VAL A 109 -18.44 -8.98 5.56
C VAL A 109 -18.39 -9.43 4.10
N ALA A 110 -19.47 -9.24 3.35
CA ALA A 110 -19.51 -9.54 1.92
C ALA A 110 -18.51 -8.68 1.11
N ASP A 111 -18.33 -7.41 1.47
CA ASP A 111 -17.31 -6.54 0.87
C ASP A 111 -15.89 -7.07 1.13
N LEU A 112 -15.58 -7.47 2.37
CA LEU A 112 -14.28 -8.09 2.70
C LEU A 112 -14.06 -9.41 1.95
N ALA A 113 -15.09 -10.24 1.82
CA ALA A 113 -15.03 -11.48 1.03
C ALA A 113 -14.75 -11.18 -0.46
N TRP A 114 -15.37 -10.15 -1.00
CA TRP A 114 -15.09 -9.69 -2.37
C TRP A 114 -13.65 -9.22 -2.56
N GLN A 115 -13.06 -8.49 -1.59
CA GLN A 115 -11.66 -8.08 -1.65
C GLN A 115 -10.72 -9.31 -1.64
N LEU A 116 -11.00 -10.32 -0.82
CA LEU A 116 -10.25 -11.57 -0.81
C LEU A 116 -10.32 -12.29 -2.17
N ASP A 117 -11.49 -12.37 -2.77
CA ASP A 117 -11.66 -12.96 -4.09
C ASP A 117 -10.95 -12.14 -5.18
N ALA A 118 -10.93 -10.81 -5.06
CA ALA A 118 -10.16 -9.92 -5.93
C ALA A 118 -8.65 -10.17 -5.81
N MET A 119 -8.12 -10.33 -4.59
CA MET A 119 -6.72 -10.70 -4.35
C MET A 119 -6.38 -12.04 -5.03
N ARG A 120 -7.20 -13.07 -4.84
CA ARG A 120 -7.04 -14.38 -5.48
C ARG A 120 -7.09 -14.31 -7.00
N ALA A 121 -8.00 -13.49 -7.53
CA ALA A 121 -8.10 -13.29 -8.97
C ALA A 121 -6.86 -12.57 -9.54
N ALA A 122 -6.33 -11.58 -8.83
CA ALA A 122 -5.09 -10.89 -9.19
C ALA A 122 -3.89 -11.84 -9.13
N ALA A 123 -3.78 -12.65 -8.08
CA ALA A 123 -2.73 -13.66 -7.91
C ALA A 123 -2.70 -14.66 -9.09
N ARG A 124 -3.86 -15.15 -9.53
CA ARG A 124 -3.95 -16.06 -10.70
C ARG A 124 -3.49 -15.42 -12.02
N ARG A 125 -3.51 -14.11 -12.12
CA ARG A 125 -3.05 -13.35 -13.31
C ARG A 125 -1.61 -12.85 -13.18
N ASP A 126 -0.96 -13.14 -12.06
CA ASP A 126 0.36 -12.57 -11.71
C ASP A 126 0.35 -11.02 -11.73
N ASP A 127 -0.79 -10.44 -11.35
CA ASP A 127 -1.02 -8.99 -11.30
C ASP A 127 -0.74 -8.48 -9.88
N GLY A 128 0.53 -8.22 -9.58
CA GLY A 128 0.96 -7.77 -8.26
C GLY A 128 0.36 -6.42 -7.85
N HIS A 129 0.09 -5.53 -8.82
CA HIS A 129 -0.52 -4.24 -8.53
C HIS A 129 -1.98 -4.40 -8.07
N ALA A 130 -2.79 -5.13 -8.82
CA ALA A 130 -4.18 -5.41 -8.44
C ALA A 130 -4.26 -6.20 -7.12
N LEU A 131 -3.30 -7.11 -6.86
CA LEU A 131 -3.20 -7.83 -5.59
C LEU A 131 -3.01 -6.85 -4.43
N ALA A 132 -2.02 -5.96 -4.52
CA ALA A 132 -1.72 -5.01 -3.46
C ALA A 132 -2.82 -3.96 -3.26
N GLU A 133 -3.54 -3.62 -4.32
CA GLU A 133 -4.71 -2.72 -4.23
C GLU A 133 -5.87 -3.39 -3.47
N ALA A 134 -6.16 -4.65 -3.76
CA ALA A 134 -7.19 -5.41 -3.05
C ALA A 134 -6.81 -5.68 -1.58
N ASP A 135 -5.54 -5.99 -1.30
CA ASP A 135 -4.96 -6.10 0.05
C ASP A 135 -5.19 -4.81 0.86
N ALA A 136 -4.79 -3.67 0.28
CA ALA A 136 -4.97 -2.38 0.93
C ALA A 136 -6.44 -2.05 1.23
N ARG A 137 -7.36 -2.42 0.33
CA ARG A 137 -8.80 -2.24 0.54
C ARG A 137 -9.33 -3.15 1.64
N PHE A 138 -8.91 -4.40 1.70
CA PHE A 138 -9.31 -5.34 2.75
C PHE A 138 -8.94 -4.81 4.13
N HIS A 139 -7.68 -4.49 4.36
CA HIS A 139 -7.19 -3.95 5.61
C HIS A 139 -7.78 -2.57 5.92
N GLY A 140 -7.83 -1.68 4.92
CA GLY A 140 -8.41 -0.35 5.03
C GLY A 140 -9.89 -0.38 5.44
N ARG A 141 -10.67 -1.36 4.93
CA ARG A 141 -12.07 -1.50 5.30
C ARG A 141 -12.26 -1.82 6.78
N ILE A 142 -11.43 -2.68 7.35
CA ILE A 142 -11.46 -2.97 8.80
C ILE A 142 -11.19 -1.69 9.60
N VAL A 143 -10.21 -0.91 9.16
CA VAL A 143 -9.82 0.36 9.81
C VAL A 143 -10.94 1.42 9.71
N GLU A 144 -11.56 1.57 8.55
CA GLU A 144 -12.69 2.49 8.35
C GLU A 144 -13.88 2.15 9.24
N LEU A 145 -14.24 0.86 9.31
CA LEU A 145 -15.35 0.35 10.12
C LEU A 145 -15.12 0.53 11.62
N ALA A 146 -13.88 0.74 12.07
CA ALA A 146 -13.59 1.10 13.46
C ALA A 146 -14.20 2.45 13.86
N GLY A 147 -14.45 3.35 12.89
CA GLY A 147 -15.01 4.68 13.15
C GLY A 147 -14.10 5.58 13.98
N ASN A 148 -12.81 5.27 14.05
CA ASN A 148 -11.81 6.05 14.76
C ASN A 148 -10.97 6.86 13.75
N GLY A 149 -11.38 8.10 13.49
CA GLY A 149 -10.72 8.94 12.49
C GLY A 149 -9.25 9.28 12.81
N THR A 150 -8.79 9.14 14.05
CA THR A 150 -7.36 9.30 14.38
C THR A 150 -6.57 8.06 13.97
N LEU A 151 -7.07 6.88 14.29
CA LEU A 151 -6.48 5.60 13.88
C LEU A 151 -6.40 5.53 12.36
N GLU A 152 -7.50 5.86 11.67
CA GLU A 152 -7.55 5.86 10.19
C GLU A 152 -6.51 6.80 9.58
N ARG A 153 -6.35 8.03 10.11
CA ARG A 153 -5.31 8.95 9.62
C ARG A 153 -3.90 8.38 9.79
N VAL A 154 -3.59 7.79 10.93
CA VAL A 154 -2.27 7.20 11.18
C VAL A 154 -2.05 6.00 10.25
N TRP A 155 -3.03 5.12 10.12
CA TRP A 155 -2.94 3.96 9.24
C TRP A 155 -2.71 4.38 7.77
N ARG A 156 -3.44 5.39 7.29
CA ARG A 156 -3.29 5.95 5.93
C ARG A 156 -1.90 6.55 5.65
N THR A 157 -1.12 6.91 6.67
CA THR A 157 0.27 7.33 6.46
C THR A 157 1.24 6.17 6.25
N LEU A 158 0.90 4.98 6.75
CA LEU A 158 1.73 3.77 6.65
C LEU A 158 1.36 2.90 5.44
N GLU A 159 0.09 2.94 5.02
CA GLU A 159 -0.44 2.08 3.98
C GLU A 159 0.31 2.23 2.64
N PRO A 160 0.51 3.45 2.09
CA PRO A 160 1.19 3.62 0.81
C PRO A 160 2.63 3.08 0.82
N PHE A 161 3.35 3.28 1.93
CA PHE A 161 4.68 2.75 2.12
C PHE A 161 4.68 1.21 2.12
N SER A 162 3.76 0.59 2.86
CA SER A 162 3.62 -0.87 2.93
C SER A 162 3.19 -1.47 1.59
N ARG A 163 2.25 -0.83 0.89
CA ARG A 163 1.75 -1.28 -0.42
C ARG A 163 2.82 -1.20 -1.52
N THR A 164 3.59 -0.12 -1.56
CA THR A 164 4.72 0.04 -2.50
C THR A 164 5.67 -1.14 -2.39
N TYR A 165 5.80 -1.69 -1.20
CA TYR A 165 6.69 -2.79 -0.93
C TYR A 165 6.17 -4.14 -1.47
N ILE A 166 4.91 -4.47 -1.22
CA ILE A 166 4.30 -5.73 -1.68
C ILE A 166 4.40 -5.83 -3.21
N THR A 167 4.22 -4.70 -3.91
CA THR A 167 4.22 -4.65 -5.38
C THR A 167 5.60 -4.64 -6.02
N LEU A 168 6.59 -4.02 -5.38
CA LEU A 168 7.81 -3.64 -6.08
C LEU A 168 9.07 -4.34 -5.59
N VAL A 169 9.08 -4.91 -4.39
CA VAL A 169 10.34 -5.20 -3.72
C VAL A 169 10.52 -6.64 -3.22
N VAL A 170 9.48 -7.47 -3.05
CA VAL A 170 9.65 -8.85 -2.60
C VAL A 170 9.90 -9.79 -3.78
N PRO A 171 11.16 -10.13 -4.11
CA PRO A 171 11.44 -11.06 -5.19
C PRO A 171 10.86 -12.44 -4.85
N GLY A 172 10.05 -12.99 -5.76
CA GLY A 172 9.59 -14.38 -5.69
C GLY A 172 8.60 -14.68 -4.55
N ALA A 173 7.90 -13.69 -4.01
CA ALA A 173 6.73 -13.97 -3.18
C ALA A 173 5.68 -14.71 -4.02
N ASP A 174 5.10 -15.78 -3.45
CA ASP A 174 3.98 -16.47 -4.09
C ASP A 174 2.71 -15.61 -3.92
N PRO A 175 2.14 -15.07 -5.01
CA PRO A 175 0.95 -14.21 -4.91
C PRO A 175 -0.26 -14.98 -4.38
N THR A 176 -0.37 -16.28 -4.63
CA THR A 176 -1.47 -17.12 -4.14
C THR A 176 -1.38 -17.29 -2.63
N TRP A 177 -0.18 -17.59 -2.12
CA TRP A 177 0.06 -17.66 -0.69
C TRP A 177 -0.27 -16.31 -0.01
N SER A 178 0.17 -15.19 -0.59
CA SER A 178 -0.11 -13.84 -0.05
C SER A 178 -1.62 -13.56 0.05
N ALA A 179 -2.38 -13.90 -1.00
CA ALA A 179 -3.84 -13.73 -0.99
C ALA A 179 -4.50 -14.62 0.08
N ASP A 180 -4.09 -15.89 0.18
CA ASP A 180 -4.73 -16.86 1.07
C ASP A 180 -4.45 -16.63 2.56
N LEU A 181 -3.43 -15.85 2.92
CA LEU A 181 -3.19 -15.39 4.29
C LEU A 181 -4.35 -14.59 4.89
N HIS A 182 -5.24 -14.03 4.06
CA HIS A 182 -6.40 -13.25 4.52
C HIS A 182 -7.62 -14.11 4.85
N ALA A 183 -7.66 -15.36 4.37
CA ALA A 183 -8.80 -16.25 4.59
C ALA A 183 -9.08 -16.54 6.07
N PRO A 184 -8.09 -16.79 6.95
CA PRO A 184 -8.34 -16.96 8.38
C PRO A 184 -8.92 -15.70 9.05
N ILE A 185 -8.49 -14.50 8.62
CA ILE A 185 -9.01 -13.22 9.15
C ILE A 185 -10.49 -13.10 8.80
N LEU A 186 -10.85 -13.31 7.52
CA LEU A 186 -12.24 -13.26 7.08
C LEU A 186 -13.11 -14.30 7.82
N ALA A 187 -12.64 -15.53 7.95
CA ALA A 187 -13.37 -16.58 8.66
C ALA A 187 -13.63 -16.24 10.13
N ALA A 188 -12.69 -15.60 10.81
CA ALA A 188 -12.90 -15.11 12.18
C ALA A 188 -13.89 -13.94 12.23
N ILE A 189 -13.87 -13.03 11.24
CA ILE A 189 -14.84 -11.94 11.10
C ILE A 189 -16.25 -12.49 10.87
N GLU A 190 -16.43 -13.50 10.02
CA GLU A 190 -17.71 -14.18 9.77
C GLU A 190 -18.30 -14.77 11.05
N ARG A 191 -17.47 -15.31 11.94
CA ARG A 191 -17.89 -15.81 13.25
C ARG A 191 -18.13 -14.71 14.27
N ARG A 192 -17.80 -13.46 13.97
CA ARG A 192 -17.86 -12.32 14.92
C ARG A 192 -17.00 -12.54 16.17
N ASP A 193 -15.97 -13.34 16.07
CA ASP A 193 -15.03 -13.60 17.16
C ASP A 193 -13.91 -12.56 17.16
N VAL A 194 -14.08 -11.53 17.98
CA VAL A 194 -13.16 -10.38 18.05
C VAL A 194 -11.75 -10.80 18.45
N ASP A 195 -11.62 -11.69 19.41
CA ASP A 195 -10.30 -12.10 19.92
C ASP A 195 -9.58 -12.97 18.89
N GLU A 196 -10.30 -13.84 18.19
CA GLU A 196 -9.74 -14.61 17.09
C GLU A 196 -9.35 -13.72 15.88
N VAL A 197 -10.13 -12.68 15.57
CA VAL A 197 -9.76 -11.71 14.52
C VAL A 197 -8.45 -11.01 14.89
N VAL A 198 -8.31 -10.56 16.12
CA VAL A 198 -7.08 -9.91 16.59
C VAL A 198 -5.89 -10.87 16.51
N GLU A 199 -6.06 -12.12 16.93
CA GLU A 199 -5.00 -13.13 16.88
C GLU A 199 -4.61 -13.46 15.43
N THR A 200 -5.59 -13.63 14.55
CA THR A 200 -5.33 -13.90 13.11
C THR A 200 -4.66 -12.73 12.41
N LEU A 201 -5.00 -11.48 12.76
CA LEU A 201 -4.31 -10.29 12.24
C LEU A 201 -2.83 -10.27 12.68
N HIS A 202 -2.54 -10.52 13.96
CA HIS A 202 -1.16 -10.60 14.44
C HIS A 202 -0.38 -11.70 13.71
N ARG A 203 -0.94 -12.89 13.61
CA ARG A 203 -0.33 -14.02 12.90
C ARG A 203 -0.09 -13.71 11.42
N HIS A 204 -1.03 -13.05 10.74
CA HIS A 204 -0.89 -12.61 9.36
C HIS A 204 0.36 -11.74 9.18
N PHE A 205 0.55 -10.71 9.99
CA PHE A 205 1.73 -9.85 9.92
C PHE A 205 3.02 -10.56 10.31
N GLU A 206 2.98 -11.49 11.27
CA GLU A 206 4.12 -12.32 11.64
C GLU A 206 4.54 -13.23 10.48
N GLU A 207 3.60 -13.93 9.85
CA GLU A 207 3.88 -14.82 8.72
C GLU A 207 4.46 -14.07 7.52
N VAL A 208 3.93 -12.89 7.21
CA VAL A 208 4.47 -12.02 6.16
C VAL A 208 5.88 -11.57 6.52
N SER A 209 6.11 -11.15 7.76
CA SER A 209 7.42 -10.72 8.24
C SER A 209 8.46 -11.84 8.19
N ASP A 210 8.09 -13.03 8.61
CA ASP A 210 8.96 -14.23 8.57
C ASP A 210 9.27 -14.65 7.13
N ASN A 211 8.27 -14.63 6.26
CA ASN A 211 8.47 -14.93 4.84
C ASN A 211 9.46 -13.94 4.20
N MET A 212 9.29 -12.66 4.52
CA MET A 212 10.17 -11.60 4.08
C MET A 212 11.60 -11.78 4.60
N ALA A 213 11.77 -12.07 5.89
CA ALA A 213 13.08 -12.29 6.49
C ALA A 213 13.84 -13.48 5.84
N ARG A 214 13.12 -14.52 5.44
CA ARG A 214 13.71 -15.68 4.73
C ARG A 214 14.14 -15.36 3.31
N ARG A 215 13.37 -14.52 2.61
CA ARG A 215 13.60 -14.19 1.18
C ARG A 215 14.56 -13.04 0.98
N TRP A 216 14.67 -12.20 1.97
CA TRP A 216 15.50 -11.02 1.98
C TRP A 216 16.33 -10.95 3.26
N PRO A 217 17.42 -11.75 3.35
CA PRO A 217 18.21 -11.91 4.57
C PRO A 217 18.99 -10.65 4.95
N ASP A 218 19.35 -9.80 3.98
CA ASP A 218 20.18 -8.62 4.20
C ASP A 218 19.35 -7.35 4.34
N ASP A 219 19.86 -6.37 5.10
CA ASP A 219 19.23 -5.05 5.23
C ASP A 219 19.47 -4.15 4.00
N GLU A 220 20.26 -4.60 3.04
CA GLU A 220 20.41 -3.90 1.77
C GLU A 220 19.13 -4.03 0.93
N PRO A 221 18.73 -2.97 0.21
CA PRO A 221 17.60 -3.05 -0.69
C PRO A 221 17.85 -4.14 -1.74
N PRO A 222 16.85 -4.99 -2.07
CA PRO A 222 17.03 -6.07 -3.03
C PRO A 222 17.49 -5.53 -4.38
N ASP A 223 18.44 -6.20 -5.01
CA ASP A 223 18.87 -5.88 -6.37
C ASP A 223 17.74 -6.23 -7.37
N THR A 224 17.02 -5.22 -7.82
CA THR A 224 15.93 -5.37 -8.81
C THR A 224 16.44 -5.56 -10.23
N THR A 225 17.75 -5.65 -10.46
CA THR A 225 18.30 -5.92 -11.81
C THR A 225 18.12 -7.38 -12.24
N GLU A 226 17.88 -8.29 -11.32
CA GLU A 226 17.52 -9.66 -11.65
C GLU A 226 16.02 -9.79 -11.95
N ARG A 227 15.60 -9.47 -13.16
CA ARG A 227 14.34 -10.00 -13.70
C ARG A 227 14.42 -11.53 -13.70
N PRO A 228 13.37 -12.23 -13.24
CA PRO A 228 13.33 -13.68 -13.41
C PRO A 228 13.52 -13.96 -14.91
N ARG A 229 14.58 -14.71 -15.22
CA ARG A 229 14.81 -15.20 -16.58
C ARG A 229 13.57 -16.01 -16.95
N SER A 230 12.80 -15.52 -17.92
CA SER A 230 11.75 -16.27 -18.56
C SER A 230 12.35 -17.65 -18.91
N ARG A 231 11.87 -18.70 -18.27
CA ARG A 231 12.21 -20.07 -18.68
C ARG A 231 11.77 -20.18 -20.13
N GLY A 232 12.73 -20.09 -21.04
CA GLY A 232 12.52 -20.46 -22.43
C GLY A 232 12.00 -21.89 -22.44
N ASN A 233 10.85 -22.04 -23.04
CA ASN A 233 10.29 -23.34 -23.35
C ASN A 233 11.10 -23.93 -24.52
N PRO A 234 11.49 -25.22 -24.46
CA PRO A 234 12.19 -25.90 -25.57
C PRO A 234 11.32 -26.08 -26.79
#